data_cbf41382520fe69bde0f4787c74b9f55
#
_entry.id   cbf41382520fe69bde0f4787c74b9f55
#
_cell.length_a   1.000
_cell.length_b   1.000
_cell.length_c   1.000
_cell.angle_alpha   90.00
_cell.angle_beta   90.00
_cell.angle_gamma   90.00
#
_symmetry.space_group_name_H-M   'P 1'
#
loop_
_entity.id
_entity.type
_entity.pdbx_description
1 polymer ?
#
loop_
_entity_poly.entity_id
_entity_poly.type
_entity_poly.pdbx_seq_one_letter_code
_entity_poly.pdbx_strand_id
1 'polypeptide(L)'
;MLFVLSAPSGTGKTTVANLIIRNVEDIRRVITATTRPKRDGEVEGVDYIFLTVEEFERGIREGMFLEYAKVYGNYYGTPKDQVLKNEEEGYDSLLVIDVQGAMTIKRNFPDSVLVFLLPPSMEELRRRLLTRGYGHENLQERLRTAEWEISCAKYFDYIVVNEFLDETVETLKNIILSSRYTSKNFLANVSKFVKDDKIIKLLEKECTEVSHEQKT
;
A
#
# COMPACT_ATOMS: atom_id res chain seq x y z
N MET A 1 2.69 10.44 3.06
CA MET A 1 3.40 9.40 2.25
C MET A 1 2.40 8.39 1.70
N LEU A 2 2.78 7.68 0.61
CA LEU A 2 2.01 6.54 0.06
C LEU A 2 2.69 5.22 0.45
N PHE A 3 1.98 4.39 1.21
CA PHE A 3 2.35 3.00 1.49
C PHE A 3 1.44 2.06 0.70
N VAL A 4 2.02 1.10 0.03
CA VAL A 4 1.29 0.10 -0.75
C VAL A 4 1.54 -1.27 -0.16
N LEU A 5 0.47 -1.94 0.24
CA LEU A 5 0.50 -3.32 0.70
C LEU A 5 -0.11 -4.22 -0.38
N SER A 6 0.68 -5.10 -0.94
CA SER A 6 0.23 -6.08 -1.92
C SER A 6 0.57 -7.50 -1.49
N ALA A 7 -0.17 -8.45 -2.02
CA ALA A 7 0.00 -9.88 -1.71
C ALA A 7 -0.87 -10.72 -2.64
N PRO A 8 -0.59 -12.00 -2.80
CA PRO A 8 -1.52 -12.95 -3.39
C PRO A 8 -2.84 -13.03 -2.63
N SER A 9 -3.90 -13.36 -3.36
CA SER A 9 -5.21 -13.62 -2.74
C SER A 9 -5.06 -14.74 -1.70
N GLY A 10 -5.58 -14.53 -0.49
CA GLY A 10 -5.49 -15.54 0.58
C GLY A 10 -4.32 -15.36 1.55
N THR A 11 -3.34 -14.49 1.27
CA THR A 11 -2.18 -14.24 2.14
C THR A 11 -2.53 -13.51 3.45
N GLY A 12 -3.69 -12.85 3.56
CA GLY A 12 -4.09 -12.12 4.77
C GLY A 12 -3.93 -10.60 4.69
N LYS A 13 -3.74 -10.06 3.50
CA LYS A 13 -3.54 -8.62 3.22
C LYS A 13 -4.50 -7.69 3.98
N THR A 14 -5.80 -7.93 3.91
CA THR A 14 -6.81 -7.09 4.58
C THR A 14 -6.71 -7.15 6.11
N THR A 15 -6.47 -8.33 6.67
CA THR A 15 -6.30 -8.51 8.12
C THR A 15 -5.10 -7.72 8.63
N VAL A 16 -3.96 -7.85 7.96
CA VAL A 16 -2.73 -7.13 8.28
C VAL A 16 -2.94 -5.62 8.15
N ALA A 17 -3.54 -5.14 7.05
CA ALA A 17 -3.84 -3.72 6.86
C ALA A 17 -4.71 -3.14 7.97
N ASN A 18 -5.77 -3.84 8.38
CA ASN A 18 -6.65 -3.38 9.45
C ASN A 18 -5.93 -3.30 10.81
N LEU A 19 -4.98 -4.20 11.06
CA LEU A 19 -4.16 -4.13 12.28
C LEU A 19 -3.15 -2.98 12.21
N ILE A 20 -2.54 -2.73 11.06
CA ILE A 20 -1.65 -1.57 10.88
C ILE A 20 -2.38 -0.27 11.18
N ILE A 21 -3.59 -0.07 10.64
CA ILE A 21 -4.38 1.15 10.90
C ILE A 21 -4.70 1.34 12.39
N ARG A 22 -4.79 0.24 13.16
CA ARG A 22 -5.04 0.32 14.61
C ARG A 22 -3.79 0.55 15.45
N ASN A 23 -2.61 0.16 14.94
CA ASN A 23 -1.36 0.14 15.71
C ASN A 23 -0.33 1.20 15.28
N VAL A 24 -0.60 1.93 14.19
CA VAL A 24 0.26 3.00 13.68
C VAL A 24 -0.54 4.29 13.64
N GLU A 25 -0.01 5.33 14.27
CA GLU A 25 -0.60 6.66 14.25
C GLU A 25 -0.35 7.35 12.89
N ASP A 26 -1.19 8.33 12.58
CA ASP A 26 -1.08 9.19 11.38
C ASP A 26 -1.04 8.42 10.05
N ILE A 27 -1.71 7.28 9.97
CA ILE A 27 -1.92 6.54 8.72
C ILE A 27 -3.40 6.18 8.56
N ARG A 28 -3.92 6.30 7.33
CA ARG A 28 -5.30 5.95 6.99
C ARG A 28 -5.34 5.01 5.79
N ARG A 29 -6.22 4.03 5.86
CA ARG A 29 -6.49 3.17 4.71
C ARG A 29 -7.29 3.94 3.67
N VAL A 30 -6.87 3.85 2.41
CA VAL A 30 -7.66 4.29 1.26
C VAL A 30 -8.61 3.16 0.89
N ILE A 31 -9.90 3.47 0.78
CA ILE A 31 -10.92 2.49 0.45
C ILE A 31 -10.99 2.34 -1.07
N THR A 32 -10.60 1.19 -1.56
CA THR A 32 -10.58 0.85 -2.98
C THR A 32 -12.01 0.78 -3.55
N ALA A 33 -12.22 1.36 -4.73
CA ALA A 33 -13.45 1.18 -5.50
C ALA A 33 -13.39 -0.12 -6.31
N THR A 34 -14.52 -0.82 -6.47
CA THR A 34 -14.58 -2.07 -7.25
C THR A 34 -15.94 -2.27 -7.91
N THR A 35 -15.94 -2.95 -9.06
CA THR A 35 -17.18 -3.41 -9.74
C THR A 35 -17.56 -4.84 -9.34
N ARG A 36 -16.75 -5.48 -8.47
CA ARG A 36 -17.10 -6.80 -7.93
C ARG A 36 -18.35 -6.70 -7.06
N PRO A 37 -19.30 -7.61 -7.20
CA PRO A 37 -20.45 -7.67 -6.28
C PRO A 37 -19.99 -7.77 -4.82
N LYS A 38 -20.69 -7.07 -3.95
CA LYS A 38 -20.50 -7.12 -2.50
C LYS A 38 -20.71 -8.54 -1.99
N ARG A 39 -19.82 -9.00 -1.11
CA ARG A 39 -19.94 -10.30 -0.43
C ARG A 39 -20.67 -10.14 0.89
N ASP A 40 -21.20 -11.27 1.41
CA ASP A 40 -21.78 -11.29 2.74
C ASP A 40 -20.75 -10.82 3.79
N GLY A 41 -21.19 -9.92 4.67
CA GLY A 41 -20.37 -9.32 5.71
C GLY A 41 -19.49 -8.15 5.31
N GLU A 42 -19.34 -7.84 4.01
CA GLU A 42 -18.65 -6.62 3.59
C GLU A 42 -19.53 -5.37 3.78
N VAL A 43 -18.92 -4.23 4.07
CA VAL A 43 -19.62 -2.96 4.34
C VAL A 43 -19.19 -1.91 3.32
N GLU A 44 -20.21 -1.27 2.69
CA GLU A 44 -20.00 -0.15 1.77
C GLU A 44 -19.22 0.98 2.42
N GLY A 45 -18.20 1.50 1.72
CA GLY A 45 -17.36 2.60 2.20
C GLY A 45 -16.38 2.23 3.32
N VAL A 46 -16.35 0.96 3.75
CA VAL A 46 -15.42 0.42 4.75
C VAL A 46 -14.49 -0.62 4.14
N ASP A 47 -15.06 -1.64 3.51
CA ASP A 47 -14.27 -2.68 2.84
C ASP A 47 -13.90 -2.25 1.43
N TYR A 48 -14.90 -1.80 0.68
CA TYR A 48 -14.81 -1.28 -0.68
C TYR A 48 -15.88 -0.20 -0.92
N ILE A 49 -15.66 0.60 -1.98
CA ILE A 49 -16.70 1.40 -2.64
C ILE A 49 -17.19 0.55 -3.81
N PHE A 50 -18.43 0.05 -3.72
CA PHE A 50 -19.00 -0.82 -4.75
C PHE A 50 -19.68 0.02 -5.82
N LEU A 51 -19.16 -0.03 -7.05
CA LEU A 51 -19.64 0.71 -8.20
C LEU A 51 -20.20 -0.24 -9.27
N THR A 52 -21.12 0.24 -10.09
CA THR A 52 -21.44 -0.44 -11.35
C THR A 52 -20.26 -0.29 -12.33
N VAL A 53 -20.27 -1.11 -13.40
CA VAL A 53 -19.23 -1.00 -14.44
C VAL A 53 -19.28 0.37 -15.09
N GLU A 54 -20.48 0.89 -15.36
CA GLU A 54 -20.73 2.19 -16.01
C GLU A 54 -20.20 3.34 -15.13
N GLU A 55 -20.42 3.29 -13.81
CA GLU A 55 -19.91 4.28 -12.86
C GLU A 55 -18.39 4.26 -12.79
N PHE A 56 -17.81 3.06 -12.74
CA PHE A 56 -16.36 2.90 -12.70
C PHE A 56 -15.70 3.43 -13.98
N GLU A 57 -16.23 3.06 -15.16
CA GLU A 57 -15.73 3.53 -16.45
C GLU A 57 -15.90 5.05 -16.64
N ARG A 58 -16.98 5.62 -16.09
CA ARG A 58 -17.13 7.07 -16.00
C ARG A 58 -16.01 7.68 -15.15
N GLY A 59 -15.76 7.12 -13.97
CA GLY A 59 -14.67 7.55 -13.08
C GLY A 59 -13.28 7.48 -13.73
N ILE A 60 -13.03 6.46 -14.59
CA ILE A 60 -11.80 6.40 -15.40
C ILE A 60 -11.71 7.61 -16.34
N ARG A 61 -12.78 7.91 -17.09
CA ARG A 61 -12.80 9.04 -18.04
C ARG A 61 -12.63 10.39 -17.35
N GLU A 62 -13.13 10.53 -16.13
CA GLU A 62 -13.04 11.74 -15.31
C GLU A 62 -11.72 11.83 -14.51
N GLY A 63 -10.85 10.83 -14.60
CA GLY A 63 -9.56 10.82 -13.90
C GLY A 63 -9.66 10.71 -12.38
N MET A 64 -10.71 10.04 -11.87
CA MET A 64 -11.00 9.90 -10.44
C MET A 64 -10.05 8.94 -9.71
N PHE A 65 -9.31 8.10 -10.43
CA PHE A 65 -8.45 7.08 -9.83
C PHE A 65 -6.96 7.43 -9.98
N LEU A 66 -6.17 7.17 -8.94
CA LEU A 66 -4.69 7.21 -9.01
C LEU A 66 -4.14 6.06 -9.84
N GLU A 67 -4.75 4.92 -9.70
CA GLU A 67 -4.50 3.70 -10.47
C GLU A 67 -5.79 2.90 -10.55
N TYR A 68 -5.89 2.03 -11.53
CA TYR A 68 -6.91 1.00 -11.60
C TYR A 68 -6.38 -0.22 -12.35
N ALA A 69 -6.96 -1.38 -12.05
CA ALA A 69 -6.65 -2.66 -12.71
C ALA A 69 -7.93 -3.50 -12.88
N LYS A 70 -7.89 -4.43 -13.81
CA LYS A 70 -8.93 -5.45 -13.97
C LYS A 70 -8.42 -6.80 -13.48
N VAL A 71 -9.02 -7.30 -12.39
CA VAL A 71 -8.59 -8.51 -11.70
C VAL A 71 -9.77 -9.48 -11.65
N TYR A 72 -9.62 -10.67 -12.18
CA TYR A 72 -10.68 -11.68 -12.29
C TYR A 72 -11.99 -11.11 -12.86
N GLY A 73 -11.89 -10.32 -13.94
CA GLY A 73 -13.04 -9.75 -14.65
C GLY A 73 -13.67 -8.50 -14.02
N ASN A 74 -13.27 -8.08 -12.80
CA ASN A 74 -13.77 -6.91 -12.13
C ASN A 74 -12.73 -5.79 -12.10
N TYR A 75 -13.19 -4.54 -12.14
CA TYR A 75 -12.35 -3.38 -11.92
C TYR A 75 -12.08 -3.17 -10.43
N TYR A 76 -10.87 -2.71 -10.14
CA TYR A 76 -10.44 -2.19 -8.83
C TYR A 76 -9.67 -0.90 -9.08
N GLY A 77 -9.89 0.11 -8.26
CA GLY A 77 -9.20 1.39 -8.42
C GLY A 77 -9.07 2.15 -7.11
N THR A 78 -8.01 2.91 -6.99
CA THR A 78 -7.71 3.74 -5.83
C THR A 78 -8.25 5.16 -6.06
N PRO A 79 -9.29 5.60 -5.31
CA PRO A 79 -9.83 6.94 -5.44
C PRO A 79 -8.80 8.01 -5.08
N LYS A 80 -8.65 8.99 -5.96
CA LYS A 80 -7.65 10.05 -5.84
C LYS A 80 -7.96 11.03 -4.72
N ASP A 81 -9.22 11.37 -4.55
CA ASP A 81 -9.71 12.31 -3.54
C ASP A 81 -9.38 11.89 -2.12
N GLN A 82 -9.47 10.59 -1.80
CA GLN A 82 -9.12 10.08 -0.47
C GLN A 82 -7.63 10.28 -0.15
N VAL A 83 -6.75 10.07 -1.14
CA VAL A 83 -5.31 10.25 -0.96
C VAL A 83 -4.99 11.73 -0.76
N LEU A 84 -5.57 12.61 -1.59
CA LEU A 84 -5.41 14.06 -1.45
C LEU A 84 -5.90 14.56 -0.09
N LYS A 85 -7.07 14.10 0.34
CA LYS A 85 -7.61 14.44 1.66
C LYS A 85 -6.70 13.98 2.80
N ASN A 86 -6.17 12.77 2.73
CA ASN A 86 -5.23 12.29 3.74
C ASN A 86 -3.98 13.17 3.80
N GLU A 87 -3.44 13.56 2.64
CA GLU A 87 -2.28 14.43 2.54
C GLU A 87 -2.55 15.83 3.14
N GLU A 88 -3.67 16.45 2.79
CA GLU A 88 -4.11 17.74 3.32
C GLU A 88 -4.27 17.72 4.85
N GLU A 89 -4.80 16.62 5.38
CA GLU A 89 -4.99 16.43 6.82
C GLU A 89 -3.72 15.92 7.54
N GLY A 90 -2.62 15.71 6.80
CA GLY A 90 -1.32 15.32 7.35
C GLY A 90 -1.16 13.84 7.65
N TYR A 91 -2.03 12.97 7.11
CA TYR A 91 -1.96 11.53 7.26
C TYR A 91 -1.22 10.86 6.10
N ASP A 92 -0.54 9.78 6.40
CA ASP A 92 -0.07 8.84 5.38
C ASP A 92 -1.23 8.03 4.82
N SER A 93 -1.14 7.61 3.57
CA SER A 93 -2.13 6.75 2.91
C SER A 93 -1.64 5.32 2.78
N LEU A 94 -2.43 4.35 3.27
CA LEU A 94 -2.20 2.92 3.07
C LEU A 94 -3.13 2.39 1.97
N LEU A 95 -2.56 2.03 0.85
CA LEU A 95 -3.22 1.40 -0.28
C LEU A 95 -3.11 -0.12 -0.16
N VAL A 96 -4.24 -0.83 -0.28
CA VAL A 96 -4.31 -2.29 -0.18
C VAL A 96 -4.78 -2.82 -1.53
N ILE A 97 -3.84 -3.01 -2.45
CA ILE A 97 -4.10 -3.24 -3.87
C ILE A 97 -3.35 -4.47 -4.39
N ASP A 98 -3.63 -4.88 -5.61
CA ASP A 98 -2.92 -5.96 -6.29
C ASP A 98 -1.58 -5.50 -6.86
N VAL A 99 -0.81 -6.45 -7.43
CA VAL A 99 0.52 -6.19 -7.98
C VAL A 99 0.49 -5.21 -9.15
N GLN A 100 -0.53 -5.25 -10.02
CA GLN A 100 -0.61 -4.37 -11.19
C GLN A 100 -0.81 -2.92 -10.75
N GLY A 101 -1.73 -2.71 -9.79
CA GLY A 101 -1.96 -1.42 -9.16
C GLY A 101 -0.69 -0.91 -8.45
N ALA A 102 -0.01 -1.78 -7.68
CA ALA A 102 1.24 -1.44 -7.00
C ALA A 102 2.33 -0.97 -7.97
N MET A 103 2.52 -1.67 -9.09
CA MET A 103 3.50 -1.27 -10.12
C MET A 103 3.13 0.07 -10.78
N THR A 104 1.85 0.31 -10.99
CA THR A 104 1.35 1.59 -11.52
C THR A 104 1.62 2.73 -10.53
N ILE A 105 1.34 2.52 -9.24
CA ILE A 105 1.67 3.49 -8.19
C ILE A 105 3.17 3.76 -8.17
N LYS A 106 4.03 2.74 -8.16
CA LYS A 106 5.50 2.94 -8.12
C LYS A 106 6.01 3.75 -9.29
N ARG A 107 5.45 3.55 -10.48
CA ARG A 107 5.81 4.30 -11.68
C ARG A 107 5.43 5.77 -11.61
N ASN A 108 4.22 6.06 -11.12
CA ASN A 108 3.66 7.41 -11.07
C ASN A 108 4.10 8.18 -9.81
N PHE A 109 4.38 7.44 -8.73
CA PHE A 109 4.80 7.96 -7.42
C PHE A 109 6.05 7.20 -6.95
N PRO A 110 7.25 7.52 -7.49
CA PRO A 110 8.49 6.78 -7.20
C PRO A 110 8.86 6.72 -5.71
N ASP A 111 8.40 7.72 -4.95
CA ASP A 111 8.64 7.83 -3.51
C ASP A 111 7.66 7.00 -2.64
N SER A 112 6.71 6.31 -3.28
CA SER A 112 5.85 5.36 -2.58
C SER A 112 6.66 4.18 -2.05
N VAL A 113 6.25 3.68 -0.88
CA VAL A 113 6.87 2.52 -0.23
C VAL A 113 6.00 1.30 -0.49
N LEU A 114 6.52 0.37 -1.27
CA LEU A 114 5.83 -0.86 -1.66
C LEU A 114 6.24 -2.03 -0.78
N VAL A 115 5.29 -2.66 -0.12
CA VAL A 115 5.51 -3.87 0.69
C VAL A 115 4.72 -5.04 0.13
N PHE A 116 5.40 -6.14 -0.12
CA PHE A 116 4.80 -7.38 -0.57
C PHE A 116 4.71 -8.40 0.57
N LEU A 117 3.50 -8.92 0.83
CA LEU A 117 3.33 -10.01 1.77
C LEU A 117 3.43 -11.35 1.05
N LEU A 118 4.33 -12.19 1.50
CA LEU A 118 4.44 -13.58 1.07
C LEU A 118 3.63 -14.50 2.00
N PRO A 119 2.96 -15.53 1.48
CA PRO A 119 2.53 -16.64 2.32
C PRO A 119 3.77 -17.43 2.78
N PRO A 120 3.71 -18.15 3.91
CA PRO A 120 4.83 -18.97 4.38
C PRO A 120 5.14 -20.15 3.44
N SER A 121 4.12 -20.63 2.71
CA SER A 121 4.26 -21.65 1.68
C SER A 121 3.08 -21.64 0.70
N MET A 122 3.26 -22.25 -0.48
CA MET A 122 2.18 -22.45 -1.45
C MET A 122 1.10 -23.41 -0.91
N GLU A 123 1.48 -24.34 -0.07
CA GLU A 123 0.54 -25.27 0.59
C GLU A 123 -0.37 -24.52 1.57
N GLU A 124 0.18 -23.64 2.40
CA GLU A 124 -0.60 -22.81 3.31
C GLU A 124 -1.50 -21.84 2.54
N LEU A 125 -1.03 -21.25 1.45
CA LEU A 125 -1.86 -20.41 0.59
C LEU A 125 -3.04 -21.20 0.02
N ARG A 126 -2.79 -22.40 -0.48
CA ARG A 126 -3.83 -23.31 -0.98
C ARG A 126 -4.86 -23.62 0.09
N ARG A 127 -4.41 -23.95 1.31
CA ARG A 127 -5.29 -24.22 2.46
C ARG A 127 -6.19 -23.03 2.76
N ARG A 128 -5.62 -21.82 2.81
CA ARG A 128 -6.38 -20.56 3.07
C ARG A 128 -7.39 -20.24 1.96
N LEU A 129 -7.06 -20.54 0.71
CA LEU A 129 -7.98 -20.35 -0.43
C LEU A 129 -9.15 -21.33 -0.35
N LEU A 130 -8.92 -22.60 -0.02
CA LEU A 130 -9.96 -23.61 0.16
C LEU A 130 -10.93 -23.24 1.29
N THR A 131 -10.42 -22.75 2.42
CA THR A 131 -11.25 -22.30 3.54
C THR A 131 -12.20 -21.15 3.16
N ARG A 132 -11.86 -20.35 2.14
CA ARG A 132 -12.71 -19.30 1.59
C ARG A 132 -13.80 -19.80 0.63
N GLY A 133 -13.94 -21.09 0.42
CA GLY A 133 -15.00 -21.71 -0.38
C GLY A 133 -14.79 -21.65 -1.88
N TYR A 134 -13.58 -21.46 -2.37
CA TYR A 134 -13.31 -21.52 -3.82
C TYR A 134 -13.35 -22.97 -4.32
N GLY A 135 -14.15 -23.23 -5.37
CA GLY A 135 -14.18 -24.51 -6.06
C GLY A 135 -12.85 -24.84 -6.78
N HIS A 136 -12.68 -26.12 -7.18
CA HIS A 136 -11.40 -26.61 -7.72
C HIS A 136 -10.88 -25.81 -8.93
N GLU A 137 -11.72 -25.44 -9.88
CA GLU A 137 -11.30 -24.68 -11.07
C GLU A 137 -10.81 -23.27 -10.71
N ASN A 138 -11.57 -22.55 -9.90
CA ASN A 138 -11.19 -21.23 -9.39
C ASN A 138 -9.93 -21.29 -8.52
N LEU A 139 -9.68 -22.41 -7.82
CA LEU A 139 -8.48 -22.60 -7.01
C LEU A 139 -7.21 -22.68 -7.88
N GLN A 140 -7.24 -23.45 -8.96
CA GLN A 140 -6.09 -23.60 -9.85
C GLN A 140 -5.72 -22.27 -10.53
N GLU A 141 -6.71 -21.54 -11.02
CA GLU A 141 -6.48 -20.20 -11.58
C GLU A 141 -5.85 -19.25 -10.56
N ARG A 142 -6.35 -19.24 -9.31
CA ARG A 142 -5.83 -18.41 -8.23
C ARG A 142 -4.42 -18.77 -7.81
N LEU A 143 -4.07 -20.03 -7.80
CA LEU A 143 -2.70 -20.48 -7.52
C LEU A 143 -1.73 -20.06 -8.63
N ARG A 144 -2.12 -20.19 -9.91
CA ARG A 144 -1.30 -19.69 -11.03
C ARG A 144 -1.10 -18.17 -10.96
N THR A 145 -2.18 -17.43 -10.64
CA THR A 145 -2.07 -15.98 -10.43
C THR A 145 -1.13 -15.65 -9.27
N ALA A 146 -1.23 -16.39 -8.17
CA ALA A 146 -0.37 -16.21 -7.00
C ALA A 146 1.12 -16.47 -7.32
N GLU A 147 1.43 -17.48 -8.12
CA GLU A 147 2.80 -17.76 -8.59
C GLU A 147 3.36 -16.56 -9.38
N TRP A 148 2.55 -15.99 -10.28
CA TRP A 148 2.94 -14.79 -11.01
C TRP A 148 3.10 -13.58 -10.08
N GLU A 149 2.15 -13.34 -9.17
CA GLU A 149 2.22 -12.24 -8.20
C GLU A 149 3.48 -12.36 -7.32
N ILE A 150 3.80 -13.56 -6.83
CA ILE A 150 5.02 -13.85 -6.06
C ILE A 150 6.28 -13.56 -6.88
N SER A 151 6.29 -13.90 -8.17
CA SER A 151 7.44 -13.60 -9.04
C SER A 151 7.71 -12.10 -9.19
N CYS A 152 6.68 -11.27 -8.98
CA CYS A 152 6.78 -9.81 -9.01
C CYS A 152 7.26 -9.21 -7.68
N ALA A 153 7.35 -9.97 -6.59
CA ALA A 153 7.76 -9.48 -5.27
C ALA A 153 9.12 -8.77 -5.29
N LYS A 154 10.04 -9.18 -6.18
CA LYS A 154 11.37 -8.56 -6.37
C LYS A 154 11.35 -7.09 -6.82
N TYR A 155 10.21 -6.59 -7.27
CA TYR A 155 10.03 -5.17 -7.67
C TYR A 155 9.47 -4.30 -6.53
N PHE A 156 9.23 -4.88 -5.35
CA PHE A 156 8.80 -4.17 -4.17
C PHE A 156 9.99 -3.71 -3.34
N ASP A 157 9.81 -2.66 -2.55
CA ASP A 157 10.87 -2.14 -1.69
C ASP A 157 11.12 -3.07 -0.49
N TYR A 158 10.06 -3.76 -0.01
CA TYR A 158 10.13 -4.71 1.10
C TYR A 158 9.32 -5.97 0.81
N ILE A 159 9.82 -7.09 1.31
CA ILE A 159 9.13 -8.39 1.27
C ILE A 159 9.01 -8.91 2.69
N VAL A 160 7.80 -9.23 3.14
CA VAL A 160 7.51 -9.71 4.49
C VAL A 160 6.74 -11.03 4.42
N VAL A 161 7.22 -12.06 5.09
CA VAL A 161 6.51 -13.35 5.18
C VAL A 161 5.40 -13.25 6.23
N ASN A 162 4.16 -13.52 5.85
CA ASN A 162 3.00 -13.53 6.75
C ASN A 162 2.73 -14.93 7.29
N GLU A 163 3.59 -15.37 8.19
CA GLU A 163 3.45 -16.63 8.92
C GLU A 163 2.73 -16.40 10.26
N PHE A 164 3.32 -15.58 11.12
CA PHE A 164 2.76 -15.15 12.40
C PHE A 164 2.27 -13.71 12.29
N LEU A 165 0.97 -13.52 12.53
CA LEU A 165 0.30 -12.25 12.29
C LEU A 165 0.90 -11.10 13.09
N ASP A 166 1.20 -11.31 14.37
CA ASP A 166 1.74 -10.28 15.25
C ASP A 166 3.15 -9.84 14.82
N GLU A 167 4.01 -10.79 14.42
CA GLU A 167 5.35 -10.50 13.91
C GLU A 167 5.29 -9.75 12.58
N THR A 168 4.36 -10.14 11.70
CA THR A 168 4.11 -9.45 10.42
C THR A 168 3.70 -8.00 10.65
N VAL A 169 2.77 -7.77 11.58
CA VAL A 169 2.28 -6.42 11.92
C VAL A 169 3.40 -5.57 12.51
N GLU A 170 4.20 -6.11 13.44
CA GLU A 170 5.31 -5.37 14.04
C GLU A 170 6.40 -5.06 13.01
N THR A 171 6.71 -5.99 12.11
CA THR A 171 7.66 -5.76 11.01
C THR A 171 7.17 -4.64 10.08
N LEU A 172 5.91 -4.67 9.68
CA LEU A 172 5.33 -3.63 8.84
C LEU A 172 5.28 -2.27 9.53
N LYS A 173 4.94 -2.23 10.81
CA LYS A 173 4.99 -1.01 11.63
C LYS A 173 6.39 -0.41 11.62
N ASN A 174 7.42 -1.23 11.82
CA ASN A 174 8.82 -0.77 11.80
C ASN A 174 9.21 -0.23 10.41
N ILE A 175 8.79 -0.87 9.32
CA ILE A 175 9.00 -0.38 7.95
C ILE A 175 8.35 0.99 7.77
N ILE A 176 7.08 1.15 8.17
CA ILE A 176 6.34 2.41 8.03
C ILE A 176 7.01 3.51 8.82
N LEU A 177 7.33 3.25 10.10
CA LEU A 177 7.95 4.25 10.97
C LEU A 177 9.33 4.64 10.47
N SER A 178 10.19 3.68 10.11
CA SER A 178 11.54 3.98 9.59
C SER A 178 11.51 4.74 8.26
N SER A 179 10.52 4.45 7.40
CA SER A 179 10.37 5.14 6.11
C SER A 179 10.06 6.63 6.27
N ARG A 180 9.41 7.04 7.36
CA ARG A 180 9.15 8.45 7.68
C ARG A 180 10.43 9.23 7.99
N TYR A 181 11.46 8.55 8.49
CA TYR A 181 12.72 9.14 8.92
C TYR A 181 13.87 9.04 7.90
N THR A 182 13.61 8.56 6.69
CA THR A 182 14.58 8.73 5.61
C THR A 182 14.81 10.24 5.39
N SER A 183 16.04 10.66 5.09
CA SER A 183 16.36 12.09 4.93
C SER A 183 15.40 12.78 3.99
N LYS A 184 15.05 12.15 2.86
CA LYS A 184 14.10 12.68 1.88
C LYS A 184 12.72 12.93 2.49
N ASN A 185 12.14 11.94 3.15
CA ASN A 185 10.79 12.02 3.71
C ASN A 185 10.72 12.92 4.94
N PHE A 186 11.79 12.90 5.76
CA PHE A 186 11.92 13.78 6.91
C PHE A 186 11.96 15.25 6.47
N LEU A 187 12.79 15.59 5.48
CA LEU A 187 12.91 16.96 4.97
C LEU A 187 11.61 17.44 4.31
N ALA A 188 10.94 16.58 3.54
CA ALA A 188 9.64 16.92 2.95
C ALA A 188 8.53 17.21 4.00
N ASN A 189 8.73 16.80 5.25
CA ASN A 189 7.77 16.96 6.35
C ASN A 189 8.43 17.56 7.61
N VAL A 190 9.54 18.28 7.47
CA VAL A 190 10.40 18.73 8.58
C VAL A 190 9.64 19.47 9.68
N SER A 191 8.65 20.27 9.32
CA SER A 191 7.80 21.03 10.28
C SER A 191 6.94 20.15 11.20
N LYS A 192 6.68 18.88 10.83
CA LYS A 192 6.02 17.91 11.71
C LYS A 192 6.93 17.47 12.87
N PHE A 193 8.23 17.42 12.64
CA PHE A 193 9.23 16.85 13.55
C PHE A 193 10.05 17.90 14.29
N VAL A 194 10.33 19.05 13.65
CA VAL A 194 11.18 20.11 14.16
C VAL A 194 10.36 21.35 14.41
N LYS A 195 10.47 21.92 15.61
CA LYS A 195 9.77 23.15 16.02
C LYS A 195 10.64 24.40 15.98
N ASP A 196 11.94 24.25 15.80
CA ASP A 196 12.90 25.36 15.74
C ASP A 196 13.10 25.82 14.30
N ASP A 197 12.63 27.02 13.99
CA ASP A 197 12.72 27.63 12.66
C ASP A 197 14.17 27.77 12.15
N LYS A 198 15.14 27.93 13.07
CA LYS A 198 16.54 28.04 12.69
C LYS A 198 17.08 26.72 12.21
N ILE A 199 16.70 25.61 12.87
CA ILE A 199 17.07 24.24 12.45
C ILE A 199 16.44 23.94 11.11
N ILE A 200 15.14 24.25 10.92
CA ILE A 200 14.44 24.04 9.64
C ILE A 200 15.19 24.76 8.50
N LYS A 201 15.48 26.05 8.66
CA LYS A 201 16.22 26.83 7.67
C LYS A 201 17.62 26.30 7.38
N LEU A 202 18.28 25.70 8.37
CA LEU A 202 19.60 25.08 8.16
C LEU A 202 19.51 23.77 7.38
N LEU A 203 18.48 22.99 7.61
CA LEU A 203 18.25 21.73 6.88
C LEU A 203 17.83 21.95 5.42
N GLU A 204 17.22 23.11 5.12
CA GLU A 204 16.82 23.49 3.75
C GLU A 204 17.96 24.12 2.92
N LYS A 205 19.08 24.49 3.57
CA LYS A 205 20.25 25.04 2.85
C LYS A 205 20.98 23.95 2.07
N GLU A 206 21.36 24.27 0.83
CA GLU A 206 22.30 23.44 0.10
C GLU A 206 23.64 23.34 0.88
N CYS A 207 24.14 22.13 1.02
CA CYS A 207 25.44 21.87 1.61
C CYS A 207 26.51 22.33 0.60
N THR A 208 26.90 23.61 0.66
CA THR A 208 28.10 24.05 -0.02
C THR A 208 29.31 23.37 0.64
N GLU A 209 30.22 22.82 -0.14
CA GLU A 209 31.41 22.09 0.29
C GLU A 209 32.06 22.80 1.47
N VAL A 210 32.28 22.04 2.55
CA VAL A 210 33.14 22.49 3.67
C VAL A 210 34.52 22.58 3.08
N SER A 211 34.95 23.78 2.70
CA SER A 211 36.34 24.05 2.32
C SER A 211 37.24 23.55 3.44
N HIS A 212 38.10 22.61 3.13
CA HIS A 212 39.17 22.11 4.02
C HIS A 212 40.24 23.20 4.24
N GLU A 213 39.84 24.35 4.73
CA GLU A 213 40.72 25.41 5.18
C GLU A 213 40.56 25.65 6.68
N GLN A 214 41.01 24.71 7.48
CA GLN A 214 41.43 24.96 8.87
C GLN A 214 42.33 23.81 9.32
N LYS A 215 43.54 23.72 8.72
CA LYS A 215 44.68 23.09 9.32
C LYS A 215 45.93 23.87 8.91
N THR A 216 46.20 24.93 9.61
CA THR A 216 47.55 25.46 9.84
C THR A 216 47.65 25.86 11.29
#